data_e708388526c49496a7091457ca1d1dc7
#
_entry.id   e708388526c49496a7091457ca1d1dc7
#
_cell.length_a   1.000
_cell.length_b   1.000
_cell.length_c   1.000
_cell.angle_alpha   90.00
_cell.angle_beta   90.00
_cell.angle_gamma   90.00
#
_symmetry.space_group_name_H-M   'P 1'
#
loop_
_entity.id
_entity.type
_entity.pdbx_description
1 polymer ?
#
loop_
_entity_poly.entity_id
_entity_poly.type
_entity_poly.pdbx_seq_one_letter_code
_entity_poly.pdbx_strand_id
1 'polypeptide(L)'
;VQMERDRKIRQEFFSNASHELKTPITSVRGYAELLSQDFVKDEATRKDFLARILKETEHMTSLIDDILMISRLESKDAEVTLSKVNLKSVMDEVLESLTPQAASCKVEISGSCGNVILQASLQQMRELLSNLISNGIKYNHPGGHVWTKIWQEPEAVYIEVKDDGVGIDPEDQKRVFERFFRVDKGRSRKMGGTGLGLSIVKHITAYYGGSVRLTSEPGAGSTFFVEIPMSG
;
A
#
# COMPACT_ATOMS: atom_id res chain seq x y z
N VAL A 1 18.96 -0.83 -25.77
CA VAL A 1 18.99 -1.67 -24.55
C VAL A 1 18.10 -1.06 -23.47
N GLN A 2 18.27 0.23 -23.08
CA GLN A 2 17.47 0.89 -22.04
C GLN A 2 15.98 1.01 -22.44
N MET A 3 15.69 1.54 -23.63
CA MET A 3 14.32 1.70 -24.16
C MET A 3 13.55 0.38 -24.28
N GLU A 4 14.22 -0.72 -24.65
CA GLU A 4 13.58 -2.04 -24.73
C GLU A 4 13.23 -2.58 -23.33
N ARG A 5 14.11 -2.35 -22.36
CA ARG A 5 13.87 -2.73 -20.96
C ARG A 5 12.69 -1.97 -20.36
N ASP A 6 12.61 -0.67 -20.58
CA ASP A 6 11.52 0.19 -20.12
C ASP A 6 10.19 -0.20 -20.76
N ARG A 7 10.21 -0.51 -22.08
CA ARG A 7 9.04 -1.01 -22.81
C ARG A 7 8.54 -2.35 -22.25
N LYS A 8 9.45 -3.28 -21.96
CA LYS A 8 9.11 -4.58 -21.41
C LYS A 8 8.49 -4.46 -20.01
N ILE A 9 9.09 -3.64 -19.13
CA ILE A 9 8.56 -3.36 -17.79
C ILE A 9 7.15 -2.78 -17.89
N ARG A 10 6.90 -1.84 -18.81
CA ARG A 10 5.58 -1.27 -19.01
C ARG A 10 4.58 -2.28 -19.56
N GLN A 11 4.95 -3.16 -20.49
CA GLN A 11 4.08 -4.23 -20.98
C GLN A 11 3.72 -5.23 -19.89
N GLU A 12 4.68 -5.66 -19.08
CA GLU A 12 4.46 -6.56 -17.93
C GLU A 12 3.52 -5.91 -16.90
N PHE A 13 3.68 -4.61 -16.65
CA PHE A 13 2.80 -3.85 -15.77
C PHE A 13 1.34 -3.87 -16.23
N PHE A 14 1.07 -3.52 -17.50
CA PHE A 14 -0.29 -3.53 -18.05
C PHE A 14 -0.88 -4.94 -18.15
N SER A 15 -0.06 -5.95 -18.46
CA SER A 15 -0.50 -7.34 -18.46
C SER A 15 -0.94 -7.78 -17.07
N ASN A 16 -0.12 -7.52 -16.05
CA ASN A 16 -0.42 -7.87 -14.66
C ASN A 16 -1.64 -7.10 -14.14
N ALA A 17 -1.75 -5.80 -14.43
CA ALA A 17 -2.91 -4.98 -14.08
C ALA A 17 -4.21 -5.55 -14.67
N SER A 18 -4.18 -5.95 -15.95
CA SER A 18 -5.32 -6.56 -16.62
C SER A 18 -5.72 -7.89 -15.98
N HIS A 19 -4.76 -8.72 -15.60
CA HIS A 19 -5.01 -9.98 -14.89
C HIS A 19 -5.60 -9.77 -13.49
N GLU A 20 -5.05 -8.83 -12.72
CA GLU A 20 -5.53 -8.52 -11.37
C GLU A 20 -6.93 -7.87 -11.37
N LEU A 21 -7.30 -7.13 -12.42
CA LEU A 21 -8.66 -6.60 -12.61
C LEU A 21 -9.65 -7.67 -13.09
N LYS A 22 -9.23 -8.61 -13.93
CA LYS A 22 -10.14 -9.62 -14.49
C LYS A 22 -10.72 -10.55 -13.42
N THR A 23 -9.95 -10.88 -12.41
CA THR A 23 -10.37 -11.81 -11.33
C THR A 23 -11.56 -11.27 -10.53
N PRO A 24 -11.51 -10.05 -9.93
CA PRO A 24 -12.64 -9.49 -9.20
C PRO A 24 -13.86 -9.25 -10.09
N ILE A 25 -13.68 -8.82 -11.35
CA ILE A 25 -14.79 -8.68 -12.31
C ILE A 25 -15.52 -10.02 -12.50
N THR A 26 -14.76 -11.11 -12.65
CA THR A 26 -15.37 -12.45 -12.80
C THR A 26 -16.13 -12.86 -11.54
N SER A 27 -15.59 -12.57 -10.35
CA SER A 27 -16.25 -12.85 -9.07
C SER A 27 -17.54 -12.05 -8.90
N VAL A 28 -17.49 -10.73 -9.16
CA VAL A 28 -18.66 -9.83 -9.11
C VAL A 28 -19.76 -10.33 -10.04
N ARG A 29 -19.40 -10.67 -11.29
CA ARG A 29 -20.35 -11.20 -12.26
C ARG A 29 -20.97 -12.51 -11.78
N GLY A 30 -20.18 -13.45 -11.29
CA GLY A 30 -20.69 -14.73 -10.80
C GLY A 30 -21.69 -14.59 -9.65
N TYR A 31 -21.38 -13.76 -8.65
CA TYR A 31 -22.33 -13.47 -7.54
C TYR A 31 -23.60 -12.76 -8.04
N ALA A 32 -23.46 -11.81 -8.96
CA ALA A 32 -24.61 -11.12 -9.53
C ALA A 32 -25.50 -12.06 -10.34
N GLU A 33 -24.94 -12.97 -11.15
CA GLU A 33 -25.68 -14.00 -11.89
C GLU A 33 -26.45 -14.94 -10.95
N LEU A 34 -25.80 -15.41 -9.86
CA LEU A 34 -26.46 -16.26 -8.85
C LEU A 34 -27.62 -15.55 -8.15
N LEU A 35 -27.46 -14.25 -7.87
CA LEU A 35 -28.53 -13.43 -7.27
C LEU A 35 -29.68 -13.17 -8.23
N SER A 36 -29.40 -13.03 -9.54
CA SER A 36 -30.42 -12.72 -10.57
C SER A 36 -31.28 -13.92 -10.96
N GLN A 37 -30.78 -15.14 -10.77
CA GLN A 37 -31.45 -16.37 -11.19
C GLN A 37 -32.28 -17.07 -10.10
N ASP A 38 -32.57 -16.37 -8.99
CA ASP A 38 -33.32 -16.91 -7.83
C ASP A 38 -32.74 -18.21 -7.22
N PHE A 39 -31.48 -18.53 -7.50
CA PHE A 39 -30.81 -19.67 -6.88
C PHE A 39 -30.59 -19.49 -5.37
N VAL A 40 -30.53 -18.22 -4.93
CA VAL A 40 -30.31 -17.87 -3.53
C VAL A 40 -31.64 -17.48 -2.90
N LYS A 41 -32.23 -18.40 -2.14
CA LYS A 41 -33.55 -18.20 -1.53
C LYS A 41 -33.48 -17.63 -0.11
N ASP A 42 -32.37 -17.84 0.59
CA ASP A 42 -32.22 -17.34 1.96
C ASP A 42 -31.56 -15.96 1.99
N GLU A 43 -32.05 -15.11 2.89
CA GLU A 43 -31.64 -13.71 3.04
C GLU A 43 -30.19 -13.58 3.55
N ALA A 44 -29.70 -14.56 4.31
CA ALA A 44 -28.33 -14.54 4.86
C ALA A 44 -27.31 -14.72 3.72
N THR A 45 -27.52 -15.70 2.85
CA THR A 45 -26.67 -15.92 1.66
C THR A 45 -26.73 -14.75 0.68
N ARG A 46 -27.93 -14.14 0.50
CA ARG A 46 -28.07 -12.92 -0.32
C ARG A 46 -27.21 -11.78 0.20
N LYS A 47 -27.25 -11.53 1.51
CA LYS A 47 -26.42 -10.50 2.16
C LYS A 47 -24.94 -10.80 2.05
N ASP A 48 -24.53 -12.06 2.22
CA ASP A 48 -23.12 -12.47 2.06
C ASP A 48 -22.63 -12.20 0.62
N PHE A 49 -23.41 -12.57 -0.40
CA PHE A 49 -23.05 -12.32 -1.81
C PHE A 49 -22.96 -10.83 -2.14
N LEU A 50 -23.89 -10.02 -1.63
CA LEU A 50 -23.82 -8.56 -1.79
C LEU A 50 -22.58 -7.97 -1.09
N ALA A 51 -22.27 -8.43 0.11
CA ALA A 51 -21.05 -7.99 0.82
C ALA A 51 -19.77 -8.37 0.06
N ARG A 52 -19.74 -9.55 -0.58
CA ARG A 52 -18.62 -9.97 -1.43
C ARG A 52 -18.49 -9.11 -2.69
N ILE A 53 -19.60 -8.78 -3.35
CA ILE A 53 -19.62 -7.87 -4.50
C ILE A 53 -19.03 -6.51 -4.09
N LEU A 54 -19.49 -5.94 -2.98
CA LEU A 54 -18.99 -4.66 -2.48
C LEU A 54 -17.49 -4.72 -2.20
N LYS A 55 -17.02 -5.76 -1.51
CA LYS A 55 -15.61 -5.95 -1.22
C LYS A 55 -14.74 -6.06 -2.48
N GLU A 56 -15.21 -6.78 -3.50
CA GLU A 56 -14.48 -6.90 -4.77
C GLU A 56 -14.45 -5.57 -5.54
N THR A 57 -15.54 -4.78 -5.49
CA THR A 57 -15.57 -3.45 -6.11
C THR A 57 -14.67 -2.45 -5.40
N GLU A 58 -14.60 -2.47 -4.07
CA GLU A 58 -13.64 -1.67 -3.29
C GLU A 58 -12.20 -2.03 -3.65
N HIS A 59 -11.89 -3.34 -3.75
CA HIS A 59 -10.57 -3.80 -4.17
C HIS A 59 -10.21 -3.33 -5.58
N MET A 60 -11.16 -3.37 -6.53
CA MET A 60 -10.94 -2.86 -7.89
C MET A 60 -10.66 -1.35 -7.90
N THR A 61 -11.40 -0.58 -7.11
CA THR A 61 -11.19 0.87 -6.98
C THR A 61 -9.79 1.15 -6.47
N SER A 62 -9.38 0.50 -5.37
CA SER A 62 -8.01 0.64 -4.84
C SER A 62 -6.94 0.27 -5.87
N LEU A 63 -7.13 -0.80 -6.64
CA LEU A 63 -6.19 -1.21 -7.67
C LEU A 63 -6.08 -0.18 -8.81
N ILE A 64 -7.20 0.40 -9.23
CA ILE A 64 -7.22 1.46 -10.26
C ILE A 64 -6.50 2.70 -9.75
N ASP A 65 -6.74 3.12 -8.51
CA ASP A 65 -6.08 4.28 -7.90
C ASP A 65 -4.56 4.07 -7.81
N ASP A 66 -4.11 2.88 -7.41
CA ASP A 66 -2.70 2.49 -7.38
C ASP A 66 -2.05 2.55 -8.78
N ILE A 67 -2.74 2.03 -9.81
CA ILE A 67 -2.27 2.07 -11.21
C ILE A 67 -2.14 3.51 -11.70
N LEU A 68 -3.14 4.35 -11.42
CA LEU A 68 -3.12 5.76 -11.80
C LEU A 68 -2.02 6.52 -11.06
N MET A 69 -1.78 6.22 -9.77
CA MET A 69 -0.70 6.81 -9.00
C MET A 69 0.67 6.47 -9.61
N ILE A 70 0.93 5.19 -9.89
CA ILE A 70 2.19 4.77 -10.54
C ILE A 70 2.34 5.44 -11.89
N SER A 71 1.28 5.50 -12.71
CA SER A 71 1.31 6.17 -14.01
C SER A 71 1.69 7.65 -13.91
N ARG A 72 1.16 8.35 -12.90
CA ARG A 72 1.50 9.77 -12.64
C ARG A 72 2.94 9.93 -12.18
N LEU A 73 3.43 9.05 -11.29
CA LEU A 73 4.81 9.08 -10.79
C LEU A 73 5.84 8.77 -11.89
N GLU A 74 5.47 8.00 -12.91
CA GLU A 74 6.33 7.69 -14.05
C GLU A 74 6.29 8.76 -15.15
N SER A 75 5.24 9.56 -15.20
CA SER A 75 5.12 10.66 -16.15
C SER A 75 6.01 11.81 -15.73
N LYS A 76 7.02 12.13 -16.55
CA LYS A 76 7.88 13.29 -16.32
C LYS A 76 7.12 14.64 -16.48
N ASP A 77 5.96 14.60 -17.11
CA ASP A 77 5.14 15.78 -17.41
C ASP A 77 3.99 15.99 -16.39
N ALA A 78 3.87 15.11 -15.40
CA ALA A 78 2.85 15.27 -14.37
C ALA A 78 3.27 16.42 -13.42
N GLU A 79 2.59 17.55 -13.50
CA GLU A 79 2.75 18.65 -12.54
C GLU A 79 2.29 18.17 -11.15
N VAL A 80 3.26 17.88 -10.30
CA VAL A 80 3.00 17.60 -8.88
C VAL A 80 3.01 18.91 -8.12
N THR A 81 1.87 19.28 -7.55
CA THR A 81 1.78 20.47 -6.70
C THR A 81 2.54 20.22 -5.40
N LEU A 82 3.68 20.88 -5.25
CA LEU A 82 4.47 20.85 -4.03
C LEU A 82 4.04 21.99 -3.10
N SER A 83 3.92 21.69 -1.83
CA SER A 83 3.60 22.65 -0.78
C SER A 83 4.38 22.33 0.50
N LYS A 84 4.36 23.24 1.48
CA LYS A 84 4.90 22.98 2.80
C LYS A 84 3.97 22.02 3.54
N VAL A 85 4.35 20.77 3.65
CA VAL A 85 3.57 19.71 4.30
C VAL A 85 4.09 19.47 5.71
N ASN A 86 3.21 19.57 6.70
CA ASN A 86 3.49 19.17 8.07
C ASN A 86 3.30 17.67 8.20
N LEU A 87 4.40 16.91 8.32
CA LEU A 87 4.35 15.44 8.35
C LEU A 87 3.69 14.89 9.62
N LYS A 88 3.69 15.66 10.73
CA LYS A 88 2.94 15.28 11.92
C LYS A 88 1.44 15.22 11.64
N SER A 89 0.89 16.27 11.02
CA SER A 89 -0.53 16.32 10.67
C SER A 89 -0.91 15.17 9.72
N VAL A 90 -0.07 14.90 8.71
CA VAL A 90 -0.31 13.78 7.77
C VAL A 90 -0.28 12.45 8.48
N MET A 91 0.67 12.22 9.37
CA MET A 91 0.77 10.99 10.16
C MET A 91 -0.47 10.81 11.04
N ASP A 92 -0.88 11.85 11.76
CA ASP A 92 -2.04 11.82 12.64
C ASP A 92 -3.32 11.48 11.85
N GLU A 93 -3.55 12.13 10.69
CA GLU A 93 -4.68 11.83 9.78
C GLU A 93 -4.66 10.38 9.27
N VAL A 94 -3.49 9.86 8.89
CA VAL A 94 -3.35 8.48 8.39
C VAL A 94 -3.61 7.47 9.51
N LEU A 95 -3.07 7.70 10.72
CA LEU A 95 -3.32 6.83 11.87
C LEU A 95 -4.82 6.81 12.23
N GLU A 96 -5.48 7.96 12.23
CA GLU A 96 -6.92 8.05 12.47
C GLU A 96 -7.70 7.27 11.40
N SER A 97 -7.38 7.43 10.13
CA SER A 97 -8.05 6.75 9.02
C SER A 97 -7.88 5.23 9.05
N LEU A 98 -6.74 4.74 9.57
CA LEU A 98 -6.43 3.30 9.65
C LEU A 98 -6.87 2.65 10.98
N THR A 99 -7.35 3.43 11.95
CA THR A 99 -7.83 2.91 13.24
C THR A 99 -8.90 1.82 13.10
N PRO A 100 -9.93 1.94 12.23
CA PRO A 100 -10.91 0.88 12.04
C PRO A 100 -10.31 -0.41 11.52
N GLN A 101 -9.35 -0.32 10.60
CA GLN A 101 -8.64 -1.49 10.05
C GLN A 101 -7.78 -2.15 11.15
N ALA A 102 -7.04 -1.38 11.92
CA ALA A 102 -6.22 -1.86 13.03
C ALA A 102 -7.09 -2.56 14.09
N ALA A 103 -8.21 -1.97 14.46
CA ALA A 103 -9.16 -2.57 15.41
C ALA A 103 -9.73 -3.90 14.90
N SER A 104 -10.07 -4.00 13.60
CA SER A 104 -10.57 -5.25 12.99
C SER A 104 -9.53 -6.36 13.00
N CYS A 105 -8.25 -6.00 12.86
CA CYS A 105 -7.11 -6.93 12.93
C CYS A 105 -6.61 -7.16 14.36
N LYS A 106 -7.13 -6.43 15.35
CA LYS A 106 -6.65 -6.42 16.75
C LYS A 106 -5.16 -6.05 16.86
N VAL A 107 -4.75 -5.04 16.10
CA VAL A 107 -3.39 -4.50 16.07
C VAL A 107 -3.42 -3.09 16.64
N GLU A 108 -2.43 -2.74 17.46
CA GLU A 108 -2.25 -1.39 17.95
C GLU A 108 -1.37 -0.59 16.99
N ILE A 109 -1.75 0.66 16.74
CA ILE A 109 -0.96 1.57 15.91
C ILE A 109 -0.60 2.82 16.71
N SER A 110 0.64 3.27 16.57
CA SER A 110 1.12 4.47 17.26
C SER A 110 2.12 5.23 16.40
N GLY A 111 2.22 6.54 16.66
CA GLY A 111 3.13 7.40 15.94
C GLY A 111 3.81 8.44 16.82
N SER A 112 5.05 8.77 16.47
CA SER A 112 5.79 9.89 17.02
C SER A 112 6.43 10.70 15.91
N CYS A 113 6.17 11.99 15.90
CA CYS A 113 6.71 12.92 14.90
C CYS A 113 7.12 14.23 15.57
N GLY A 114 8.32 14.70 15.25
CA GLY A 114 8.74 16.06 15.59
C GLY A 114 8.00 17.11 14.75
N ASN A 115 8.39 18.36 14.90
CA ASN A 115 7.89 19.45 14.02
C ASN A 115 8.64 19.39 12.67
N VAL A 116 8.22 18.48 11.78
CA VAL A 116 8.85 18.24 10.48
C VAL A 116 7.99 18.83 9.37
N ILE A 117 8.55 19.77 8.62
CA ILE A 117 7.91 20.38 7.44
C ILE A 117 8.75 20.04 6.22
N LEU A 118 8.12 19.39 5.24
CA LEU A 118 8.75 19.00 3.98
C LEU A 118 8.08 19.70 2.80
N GLN A 119 8.88 20.15 1.83
CA GLN A 119 8.35 20.64 0.55
C GLN A 119 7.97 19.42 -0.29
N ALA A 120 6.69 19.06 -0.28
CA ALA A 120 6.20 17.82 -0.87
C ALA A 120 4.75 17.92 -1.35
N SER A 121 4.26 16.90 -2.02
CA SER A 121 2.84 16.71 -2.26
C SER A 121 2.19 16.07 -1.04
N LEU A 122 1.17 16.70 -0.49
CA LEU A 122 0.36 16.21 0.62
C LEU A 122 -0.18 14.79 0.29
N GLN A 123 -0.69 14.61 -0.93
CA GLN A 123 -1.23 13.32 -1.37
C GLN A 123 -0.16 12.23 -1.39
N GLN A 124 1.03 12.52 -1.90
CA GLN A 124 2.12 11.53 -1.95
C GLN A 124 2.62 11.15 -0.56
N MET A 125 2.72 12.09 0.38
CA MET A 125 3.12 11.79 1.75
C MET A 125 2.06 10.96 2.48
N ARG A 126 0.77 11.27 2.28
CA ARG A 126 -0.33 10.46 2.81
C ARG A 126 -0.29 9.04 2.26
N GLU A 127 -0.08 8.89 0.96
CA GLU A 127 0.00 7.59 0.27
C GLU A 127 1.18 6.75 0.77
N LEU A 128 2.35 7.36 0.91
CA LEU A 128 3.55 6.71 1.43
C LEU A 128 3.31 6.14 2.85
N LEU A 129 2.81 6.98 3.76
CA LEU A 129 2.53 6.57 5.14
C LEU A 129 1.41 5.52 5.22
N SER A 130 0.33 5.72 4.46
CA SER A 130 -0.80 4.79 4.43
C SER A 130 -0.37 3.40 3.95
N ASN A 131 0.44 3.30 2.89
CA ASN A 131 0.93 2.04 2.37
C ASN A 131 1.82 1.30 3.39
N LEU A 132 2.74 2.00 4.04
CA LEU A 132 3.62 1.38 5.02
C LEU A 132 2.86 0.92 6.27
N ILE A 133 2.03 1.79 6.86
CA ILE A 133 1.29 1.48 8.09
C ILE A 133 0.23 0.40 7.84
N SER A 134 -0.52 0.50 6.73
CA SER A 134 -1.52 -0.52 6.36
C SER A 134 -0.88 -1.89 6.13
N ASN A 135 0.34 -1.96 5.55
CA ASN A 135 1.08 -3.21 5.44
C ASN A 135 1.45 -3.77 6.82
N GLY A 136 1.96 -2.95 7.73
CA GLY A 136 2.25 -3.37 9.09
C GLY A 136 1.03 -3.91 9.84
N ILE A 137 -0.16 -3.35 9.60
CA ILE A 137 -1.44 -3.87 10.14
C ILE A 137 -1.82 -5.21 9.49
N LYS A 138 -1.79 -5.27 8.15
CA LYS A 138 -2.25 -6.45 7.38
C LYS A 138 -1.43 -7.70 7.63
N TYR A 139 -0.13 -7.56 7.81
CA TYR A 139 0.79 -8.67 7.99
C TYR A 139 1.20 -8.88 9.45
N ASN A 140 0.40 -8.36 10.37
CA ASN A 140 0.57 -8.55 11.81
C ASN A 140 -0.28 -9.71 12.35
N HIS A 141 -0.14 -9.96 13.64
CA HIS A 141 -0.92 -10.91 14.42
C HIS A 141 -1.84 -10.17 15.41
N PRO A 142 -2.93 -10.78 15.89
CA PRO A 142 -3.75 -10.20 16.94
C PRO A 142 -2.93 -9.90 18.20
N GLY A 143 -3.03 -8.67 18.72
CA GLY A 143 -2.24 -8.18 19.85
C GLY A 143 -0.87 -7.61 19.45
N GLY A 144 -0.56 -7.57 18.15
CA GLY A 144 0.67 -6.95 17.65
C GLY A 144 0.59 -5.44 17.54
N HIS A 145 1.72 -4.83 17.16
CA HIS A 145 1.90 -3.38 17.13
C HIS A 145 2.52 -2.90 15.82
N VAL A 146 2.15 -1.67 15.43
CA VAL A 146 2.84 -0.90 14.39
C VAL A 146 3.25 0.45 14.96
N TRP A 147 4.54 0.75 14.91
CA TRP A 147 5.12 2.02 15.35
C TRP A 147 5.56 2.83 14.13
N THR A 148 5.17 4.10 14.10
CA THR A 148 5.62 5.05 13.09
C THR A 148 6.43 6.14 13.76
N LYS A 149 7.64 6.42 13.25
CA LYS A 149 8.50 7.49 13.74
C LYS A 149 8.95 8.37 12.59
N ILE A 150 8.81 9.69 12.75
CA ILE A 150 9.25 10.68 11.75
C ILE A 150 10.12 11.71 12.46
N TRP A 151 11.31 11.93 11.91
CA TRP A 151 12.24 12.95 12.40
C TRP A 151 13.01 13.59 11.26
N GLN A 152 13.62 14.71 11.56
CA GLN A 152 14.42 15.45 10.61
C GLN A 152 15.85 15.62 11.16
N GLU A 153 16.80 15.45 10.28
CA GLU A 153 18.20 15.83 10.46
C GLU A 153 18.57 16.94 9.46
N PRO A 154 19.74 17.57 9.56
CA PRO A 154 20.08 18.71 8.70
C PRO A 154 19.95 18.43 7.20
N GLU A 155 20.22 17.21 6.76
CA GLU A 155 20.30 16.84 5.35
C GLU A 155 19.07 16.08 4.83
N ALA A 156 18.27 15.46 5.73
CA ALA A 156 17.17 14.62 5.32
C ALA A 156 16.04 14.51 6.35
N VAL A 157 14.87 14.13 5.86
CA VAL A 157 13.75 13.65 6.67
C VAL A 157 13.74 12.13 6.64
N TYR A 158 13.54 11.54 7.80
CA TYR A 158 13.49 10.09 8.01
C TYR A 158 12.12 9.66 8.48
N ILE A 159 11.64 8.56 7.89
CA ILE A 159 10.38 7.91 8.27
C ILE A 159 10.70 6.45 8.54
N GLU A 160 10.39 5.98 9.74
CA GLU A 160 10.51 4.59 10.14
C GLU A 160 9.11 4.05 10.44
N VAL A 161 8.75 2.94 9.82
CA VAL A 161 7.54 2.16 10.16
C VAL A 161 7.98 0.76 10.52
N LYS A 162 7.78 0.41 11.78
CA LYS A 162 8.15 -0.89 12.36
C LYS A 162 6.89 -1.64 12.77
N ASP A 163 6.86 -2.93 12.50
CA ASP A 163 5.87 -3.88 13.00
C ASP A 163 6.52 -5.08 13.69
N ASP A 164 5.79 -5.74 14.55
CA ASP A 164 6.14 -7.00 15.20
C ASP A 164 5.38 -8.20 14.58
N GLY A 165 5.03 -8.08 13.30
CA GLY A 165 4.24 -9.05 12.56
C GLY A 165 5.00 -10.31 12.15
N VAL A 166 4.53 -10.92 11.06
CA VAL A 166 5.04 -12.23 10.60
C VAL A 166 6.45 -12.17 10.02
N GLY A 167 6.95 -10.97 9.69
CA GLY A 167 8.22 -10.80 9.01
C GLY A 167 8.21 -11.29 7.56
N ILE A 168 9.36 -11.18 6.90
CA ILE A 168 9.54 -11.49 5.48
C ILE A 168 10.80 -12.31 5.29
N ASP A 169 10.68 -13.43 4.57
CA ASP A 169 11.81 -14.29 4.25
C ASP A 169 12.90 -13.55 3.46
N PRO A 170 14.19 -13.81 3.72
CA PRO A 170 15.32 -13.12 3.05
C PRO A 170 15.26 -13.19 1.52
N GLU A 171 14.74 -14.28 0.96
CA GLU A 171 14.60 -14.45 -0.49
C GLU A 171 13.58 -13.46 -1.09
N ASP A 172 12.51 -13.16 -0.34
CA ASP A 172 11.43 -12.27 -0.76
C ASP A 172 11.74 -10.79 -0.50
N GLN A 173 12.60 -10.46 0.49
CA GLN A 173 12.92 -9.08 0.84
C GLN A 173 13.45 -8.24 -0.33
N LYS A 174 14.15 -8.87 -1.27
CA LYS A 174 14.66 -8.19 -2.48
C LYS A 174 13.55 -7.85 -3.47
N ARG A 175 12.42 -8.55 -3.38
CA ARG A 175 11.33 -8.52 -4.35
C ARG A 175 10.10 -7.75 -3.87
N VAL A 176 9.96 -7.49 -2.57
CA VAL A 176 8.76 -6.84 -2.00
C VAL A 176 8.44 -5.47 -2.60
N PHE A 177 9.43 -4.80 -3.20
CA PHE A 177 9.26 -3.52 -3.91
C PHE A 177 8.97 -3.69 -5.42
N GLU A 178 8.90 -4.94 -5.92
CA GLU A 178 8.46 -5.21 -7.29
C GLU A 178 6.94 -5.03 -7.41
N ARG A 179 6.47 -4.56 -8.55
CA ARG A 179 5.04 -4.39 -8.82
C ARG A 179 4.33 -5.73 -8.84
N PHE A 180 3.15 -5.80 -8.22
CA PHE A 180 2.30 -6.99 -8.10
C PHE A 180 2.97 -8.17 -7.37
N PHE A 181 4.13 -7.95 -6.75
CA PHE A 181 4.75 -8.99 -5.95
C PHE A 181 3.99 -9.21 -4.64
N ARG A 182 3.83 -10.48 -4.29
CA ARG A 182 3.19 -10.95 -3.05
C ARG A 182 3.87 -12.24 -2.61
N VAL A 183 4.28 -12.30 -1.37
CA VAL A 183 4.88 -13.51 -0.75
C VAL A 183 3.89 -14.68 -0.78
N ASP A 184 2.63 -14.43 -0.42
CA ASP A 184 1.54 -15.40 -0.48
C ASP A 184 0.35 -14.79 -1.24
N LYS A 185 0.15 -15.23 -2.48
CA LYS A 185 -0.95 -14.76 -3.34
C LYS A 185 -2.34 -15.05 -2.76
N GLY A 186 -2.51 -16.16 -2.06
CA GLY A 186 -3.80 -16.56 -1.49
C GLY A 186 -4.18 -15.74 -0.27
N ARG A 187 -3.27 -15.59 0.68
CA ARG A 187 -3.46 -14.83 1.91
C ARG A 187 -3.58 -13.33 1.63
N SER A 188 -2.70 -12.79 0.82
CA SER A 188 -2.69 -11.36 0.46
C SER A 188 -3.97 -10.93 -0.28
N ARG A 189 -4.54 -11.80 -1.15
CA ARG A 189 -5.80 -11.51 -1.83
C ARG A 189 -6.98 -11.47 -0.85
N LYS A 190 -7.05 -12.37 0.12
CA LYS A 190 -8.09 -12.34 1.17
C LYS A 190 -8.03 -11.06 2.01
N MET A 191 -6.83 -10.50 2.18
CA MET A 191 -6.58 -9.27 2.93
C MET A 191 -6.65 -7.99 2.07
N GLY A 192 -7.06 -8.09 0.79
CA GLY A 192 -7.27 -6.94 -0.09
C GLY A 192 -5.99 -6.24 -0.54
N GLY A 193 -4.84 -6.92 -0.57
CA GLY A 193 -3.59 -6.33 -1.05
C GLY A 193 -3.54 -6.30 -2.59
N THR A 194 -3.13 -5.17 -3.19
CA THR A 194 -2.94 -5.00 -4.63
C THR A 194 -1.57 -5.50 -5.12
N GLY A 195 -0.59 -5.57 -4.22
CA GLY A 195 0.82 -5.82 -4.55
C GLY A 195 1.53 -4.61 -5.16
N LEU A 196 0.89 -3.43 -5.12
CA LEU A 196 1.44 -2.18 -5.65
C LEU A 196 1.94 -1.23 -4.55
N GLY A 197 1.43 -1.32 -3.33
CA GLY A 197 1.68 -0.36 -2.26
C GLY A 197 3.18 -0.11 -1.99
N LEU A 198 4.00 -1.15 -1.82
CA LEU A 198 5.45 -0.97 -1.60
C LEU A 198 6.18 -0.46 -2.85
N SER A 199 5.71 -0.78 -4.04
CA SER A 199 6.25 -0.19 -5.26
C SER A 199 5.91 1.30 -5.37
N ILE A 200 4.72 1.72 -4.92
CA ILE A 200 4.34 3.13 -4.80
C ILE A 200 5.26 3.85 -3.81
N VAL A 201 5.48 3.29 -2.62
CA VAL A 201 6.45 3.84 -1.64
C VAL A 201 7.81 4.08 -2.28
N LYS A 202 8.34 3.07 -3.00
CA LYS A 202 9.62 3.17 -3.70
C LYS A 202 9.63 4.28 -4.75
N HIS A 203 8.55 4.42 -5.55
CA HIS A 203 8.46 5.45 -6.60
C HIS A 203 8.33 6.84 -5.99
N ILE A 204 7.50 7.03 -4.96
CA ILE A 204 7.40 8.32 -4.25
C ILE A 204 8.75 8.71 -3.66
N THR A 205 9.41 7.79 -2.96
CA THR A 205 10.72 8.05 -2.35
C THR A 205 11.76 8.44 -3.41
N ALA A 206 11.81 7.72 -4.53
CA ALA A 206 12.71 8.03 -5.65
C ALA A 206 12.39 9.37 -6.32
N TYR A 207 11.11 9.77 -6.40
CA TYR A 207 10.70 11.08 -6.92
C TYR A 207 11.33 12.24 -6.14
N TYR A 208 11.47 12.09 -4.82
CA TYR A 208 12.14 13.08 -3.95
C TYR A 208 13.66 12.85 -3.84
N GLY A 209 14.25 12.00 -4.67
CA GLY A 209 15.69 11.69 -4.63
C GLY A 209 16.12 10.88 -3.40
N GLY A 210 15.17 10.30 -2.69
CA GLY A 210 15.38 9.53 -1.48
C GLY A 210 15.57 8.03 -1.71
N SER A 211 15.63 7.29 -0.61
CA SER A 211 15.77 5.84 -0.61
C SER A 211 14.84 5.16 0.40
N VAL A 212 14.42 3.92 0.10
CA VAL A 212 13.69 3.06 1.02
C VAL A 212 14.47 1.77 1.27
N ARG A 213 14.57 1.38 2.53
CA ARG A 213 15.24 0.15 2.98
C ARG A 213 14.29 -0.68 3.83
N LEU A 214 14.52 -1.99 3.85
CA LEU A 214 13.79 -2.97 4.64
C LEU A 214 14.78 -3.79 5.46
N THR A 215 14.45 -3.97 6.74
CA THR A 215 15.04 -4.97 7.62
C THR A 215 13.91 -5.81 8.17
N SER A 216 13.97 -7.13 8.01
CA SER A 216 12.93 -8.04 8.48
C SER A 216 13.49 -9.39 8.84
N GLU A 217 12.86 -10.03 9.81
CA GLU A 217 13.16 -11.40 10.24
C GLU A 217 11.85 -12.16 10.38
N PRO A 218 11.73 -13.37 9.77
CA PRO A 218 10.54 -14.22 9.92
C PRO A 218 10.17 -14.43 11.39
N GLY A 219 8.93 -14.11 11.74
CA GLY A 219 8.41 -14.23 13.10
C GLY A 219 8.77 -13.09 14.06
N ALA A 220 9.58 -12.12 13.63
CA ALA A 220 10.00 -10.97 14.47
C ALA A 220 9.52 -9.61 13.92
N GLY A 221 8.87 -9.61 12.75
CA GLY A 221 8.32 -8.41 12.13
C GLY A 221 9.25 -7.76 11.11
N SER A 222 8.89 -6.53 10.71
CA SER A 222 9.59 -5.78 9.68
C SER A 222 9.80 -4.32 10.09
N THR A 223 10.85 -3.71 9.56
CA THR A 223 11.10 -2.28 9.68
C THR A 223 11.37 -1.71 8.30
N PHE A 224 10.52 -0.81 7.85
CA PHE A 224 10.72 0.00 6.65
C PHE A 224 11.31 1.34 7.04
N PHE A 225 12.39 1.70 6.39
CA PHE A 225 13.11 2.95 6.65
C PHE A 225 13.20 3.77 5.36
N VAL A 226 12.59 4.95 5.38
CA VAL A 226 12.56 5.89 4.25
C VAL A 226 13.41 7.10 4.61
N GLU A 227 14.25 7.52 3.67
CA GLU A 227 15.07 8.71 3.73
C GLU A 227 14.70 9.63 2.55
N ILE A 228 14.34 10.87 2.83
CA ILE A 228 14.03 11.90 1.84
C ILE A 228 14.97 13.07 2.04
N PRO A 229 15.89 13.36 1.09
CA PRO A 229 16.80 14.50 1.19
C PRO A 229 16.03 15.83 1.30
N MET A 230 16.53 16.71 2.14
CA MET A 230 16.06 18.10 2.15
C MET A 230 16.65 18.79 0.93
N SER A 231 15.78 19.23 0.00
CA SER A 231 16.23 20.08 -1.11
C SER A 231 16.80 21.37 -0.52
N GLY A 232 18.09 21.64 -0.78
CA GLY A 232 18.76 22.87 -0.41
C GLY A 232 18.19 24.09 -1.13
#